data_3bc24b493b180c05b34e8807be82ca11
#
_entry.id   3bc24b493b180c05b34e8807be82ca11
#
_cell.length_a   1.000
_cell.length_b   1.000
_cell.length_c   1.000
_cell.angle_alpha   90.00
_cell.angle_beta   90.00
_cell.angle_gamma   90.00
#
_symmetry.space_group_name_H-M   'P 1'
#
loop_
_entity.id
_entity.type
_entity.pdbx_description
1 polymer ?
#
loop_
_entity_poly.entity_id
_entity_poly.type
_entity_poly.pdbx_seq_one_letter_code
_entity_poly.pdbx_strand_id
1 'polypeptide(L)'
;IDNISINMVGDLKYGRTVHSLLQALSHFSPNFTFTAPDALKMPQEYKDFLKAKSIPYREREDLSGSLEDVDILYMTRVQQERFSDPMEYEKVKNVYRLTADMLTNARPNMKILHPLPRITEIAQDVDETPYAYYFKQAENGMYVRMAIIAYLLGYR
;
A
#
# COMPACT_ATOMS: atom_id res chain seq x y z
N ILE A 1 5.12 1.87 -16.13
CA ILE A 1 5.22 1.74 -14.63
C ILE A 1 6.59 2.26 -14.14
N ASP A 2 7.54 2.48 -15.04
CA ASP A 2 8.87 2.99 -14.66
C ASP A 2 8.78 4.38 -14.04
N ASN A 3 9.62 4.62 -13.02
CA ASN A 3 9.69 5.86 -12.23
C ASN A 3 8.42 6.20 -11.43
N ILE A 4 7.52 5.23 -11.22
CA ILE A 4 6.34 5.43 -10.37
C ILE A 4 6.74 5.63 -8.92
N SER A 5 6.18 6.64 -8.27
CA SER A 5 6.35 6.89 -6.84
C SER A 5 5.21 6.23 -6.06
N ILE A 6 5.53 5.22 -5.28
CA ILE A 6 4.56 4.48 -4.46
C ILE A 6 4.86 4.63 -2.97
N ASN A 7 3.85 5.05 -2.21
CA ASN A 7 3.90 5.04 -0.75
C ASN A 7 3.06 3.89 -0.21
N MET A 8 3.69 2.95 0.47
CA MET A 8 3.05 1.84 1.17
C MET A 8 2.88 2.21 2.64
N VAL A 9 1.65 2.16 3.13
CA VAL A 9 1.27 2.70 4.45
C VAL A 9 0.55 1.67 5.30
N GLY A 10 0.91 1.58 6.58
CA GLY A 10 0.20 0.78 7.58
C GLY A 10 1.00 -0.42 8.07
N ASP A 11 0.44 -1.62 7.97
CA ASP A 11 1.11 -2.85 8.39
C ASP A 11 2.03 -3.39 7.29
N LEU A 12 3.29 -2.94 7.31
CA LEU A 12 4.30 -3.39 6.35
C LEU A 12 5.06 -4.62 6.86
N LYS A 13 4.92 -4.96 8.14
CA LYS A 13 5.61 -6.10 8.75
C LYS A 13 4.91 -7.43 8.45
N TYR A 14 3.59 -7.48 8.59
CA TYR A 14 2.80 -8.71 8.44
C TYR A 14 1.98 -8.73 7.15
N GLY A 15 1.91 -7.61 6.44
CA GLY A 15 1.12 -7.41 5.24
C GLY A 15 1.67 -8.15 4.02
N ARG A 16 1.31 -9.43 3.81
CA ARG A 16 1.77 -10.22 2.65
C ARG A 16 1.50 -9.56 1.30
N THR A 17 0.45 -8.75 1.21
CA THR A 17 0.11 -8.02 -0.03
C THR A 17 1.16 -6.97 -0.39
N VAL A 18 1.71 -6.24 0.59
CA VAL A 18 2.79 -5.27 0.34
C VAL A 18 4.09 -5.96 -0.05
N HIS A 19 4.39 -7.12 0.54
CA HIS A 19 5.59 -7.89 0.21
C HIS A 19 5.56 -8.39 -1.24
N SER A 20 4.46 -9.01 -1.66
CA SER A 20 4.30 -9.49 -3.04
C SER A 20 4.23 -8.34 -4.05
N LEU A 21 3.58 -7.23 -3.71
CA LEU A 21 3.53 -6.05 -4.56
C LEU A 21 4.91 -5.41 -4.74
N LEU A 22 5.70 -5.30 -3.66
CA LEU A 22 7.08 -4.82 -3.71
C LEU A 22 7.93 -5.67 -4.65
N GLN A 23 7.83 -7.00 -4.52
CA GLN A 23 8.57 -7.93 -5.39
C GLN A 23 8.15 -7.79 -6.85
N ALA A 24 6.84 -7.71 -7.14
CA ALA A 24 6.33 -7.54 -8.50
C ALA A 24 6.80 -6.19 -9.11
N LEU A 25 6.69 -5.10 -8.37
CA LEU A 25 7.11 -3.78 -8.83
C LEU A 25 8.63 -3.66 -9.00
N SER A 26 9.42 -4.48 -8.30
CA SER A 26 10.88 -4.49 -8.44
C SER A 26 11.40 -4.92 -9.82
N HIS A 27 10.53 -5.39 -10.71
CA HIS A 27 10.85 -5.63 -12.13
C HIS A 27 10.81 -4.34 -12.98
N PHE A 28 10.37 -3.26 -12.39
CA PHE A 28 10.33 -1.91 -12.97
C PHE A 28 11.28 -1.01 -12.16
N SER A 29 11.29 0.27 -12.41
CA SER A 29 12.13 1.24 -11.68
C SER A 29 11.29 2.13 -10.75
N PRO A 30 10.66 1.57 -9.68
CA PRO A 30 9.81 2.33 -8.77
C PRO A 30 10.64 3.12 -7.76
N ASN A 31 10.03 4.16 -7.19
CA ASN A 31 10.51 4.87 -6.02
C ASN A 31 9.60 4.50 -4.83
N PHE A 32 10.11 3.73 -3.87
CA PHE A 32 9.34 3.33 -2.72
C PHE A 32 9.43 4.34 -1.56
N THR A 33 8.29 4.61 -0.92
CA THR A 33 8.21 5.16 0.42
C THR A 33 7.48 4.15 1.31
N PHE A 34 8.01 3.89 2.49
CA PHE A 34 7.42 3.02 3.50
C PHE A 34 7.00 3.87 4.69
N THR A 35 5.70 4.02 4.91
CA THR A 35 5.14 4.79 6.02
C THR A 35 4.53 3.83 7.04
N ALA A 36 5.22 3.62 8.15
CA ALA A 36 4.79 2.69 9.19
C ALA A 36 5.36 3.10 10.55
N PRO A 37 4.63 2.81 11.67
CA PRO A 37 5.19 2.94 13.01
C PRO A 37 6.30 1.89 13.22
N ASP A 38 7.20 2.11 14.16
CA ASP A 38 8.36 1.22 14.43
C ASP A 38 8.00 -0.26 14.52
N ALA A 39 6.90 -0.58 15.20
CA ALA A 39 6.43 -1.95 15.39
C ALA A 39 5.99 -2.66 14.09
N LEU A 40 5.67 -1.90 13.04
CA LEU A 40 5.10 -2.38 11.78
C LEU A 40 5.94 -2.03 10.54
N LYS A 41 7.19 -1.61 10.72
CA LYS A 41 8.13 -1.29 9.62
C LYS A 41 8.37 -2.49 8.71
N MET A 42 8.70 -2.19 7.48
CA MET A 42 9.09 -3.18 6.46
C MET A 42 10.24 -4.05 6.99
N PRO A 43 10.13 -5.39 6.94
CA PRO A 43 11.19 -6.29 7.37
C PRO A 43 12.50 -6.06 6.62
N GLN A 44 13.61 -6.29 7.31
CA GLN A 44 14.95 -6.02 6.78
C GLN A 44 15.24 -6.81 5.48
N GLU A 45 14.72 -8.03 5.35
CA GLU A 45 14.90 -8.87 4.17
C GLU A 45 14.41 -8.22 2.88
N TYR A 46 13.27 -7.48 2.92
CA TYR A 46 12.74 -6.75 1.75
C TYR A 46 13.57 -5.50 1.45
N LYS A 47 14.09 -4.85 2.47
CA LYS A 47 15.01 -3.71 2.30
C LYS A 47 16.32 -4.14 1.67
N ASP A 48 16.86 -5.27 2.08
CA ASP A 48 18.09 -5.85 1.50
C ASP A 48 17.86 -6.32 0.07
N PHE A 49 16.68 -6.91 -0.22
CA PHE A 49 16.27 -7.24 -1.57
C PHE A 49 16.25 -6.02 -2.51
N LEU A 50 15.70 -4.87 -2.06
CA LEU A 50 15.69 -3.63 -2.84
C LEU A 50 17.10 -3.08 -3.05
N LYS A 51 17.95 -3.11 -1.99
CA LYS A 51 19.35 -2.70 -2.10
C LYS A 51 20.13 -3.52 -3.11
N ALA A 52 19.93 -4.84 -3.10
CA ALA A 52 20.57 -5.75 -4.06
C ALA A 52 20.19 -5.46 -5.51
N LYS A 53 19.00 -4.88 -5.73
CA LYS A 53 18.51 -4.45 -7.05
C LYS A 53 18.80 -2.97 -7.36
N SER A 54 19.46 -2.24 -6.47
CA SER A 54 19.71 -0.80 -6.58
C SER A 54 18.43 0.04 -6.71
N ILE A 55 17.31 -0.43 -6.11
CA ILE A 55 16.02 0.26 -6.10
C ILE A 55 15.97 1.18 -4.88
N PRO A 56 15.75 2.51 -5.05
CA PRO A 56 15.70 3.44 -3.95
C PRO A 56 14.44 3.27 -3.11
N TYR A 57 14.57 3.47 -1.79
CA TYR A 57 13.44 3.55 -0.88
C TYR A 57 13.69 4.58 0.22
N ARG A 58 12.60 5.06 0.83
CA ARG A 58 12.59 5.94 2.01
C ARG A 58 11.69 5.35 3.07
N GLU A 59 12.01 5.60 4.34
CA GLU A 59 11.15 5.22 5.48
C GLU A 59 10.62 6.49 6.16
N ARG A 60 9.36 6.48 6.57
CA ARG A 60 8.67 7.55 7.29
C ARG A 60 7.77 6.97 8.37
N GLU A 61 7.45 7.79 9.36
CA GLU A 61 6.47 7.47 10.40
C GLU A 61 5.18 8.29 10.27
N ASP A 62 5.27 9.45 9.63
CA ASP A 62 4.14 10.36 9.42
C ASP A 62 3.59 10.26 7.99
N LEU A 63 2.26 10.16 7.90
CA LEU A 63 1.52 10.13 6.64
C LEU A 63 1.32 11.52 6.06
N SER A 64 1.10 12.55 6.90
CA SER A 64 0.64 13.87 6.47
C SER A 64 1.61 14.60 5.54
N GLY A 65 2.90 14.43 5.72
CA GLY A 65 3.94 15.06 4.88
C GLY A 65 4.39 14.25 3.66
N SER A 66 3.66 13.21 3.26
CA SER A 66 4.16 12.21 2.30
C SER A 66 3.33 12.05 1.02
N LEU A 67 2.34 12.92 0.77
CA LEU A 67 1.36 12.71 -0.30
C LEU A 67 1.60 13.54 -1.57
N GLU A 68 2.37 14.62 -1.51
CA GLU A 68 2.55 15.58 -2.62
C GLU A 68 3.26 14.96 -3.85
N ASP A 69 4.18 14.03 -3.62
CA ASP A 69 5.02 13.43 -4.67
C ASP A 69 4.71 11.96 -4.95
N VAL A 70 3.48 11.53 -4.63
CA VAL A 70 3.06 10.14 -4.73
C VAL A 70 2.13 9.93 -5.92
N ASP A 71 2.40 8.92 -6.74
CA ASP A 71 1.50 8.48 -7.81
C ASP A 71 0.53 7.41 -7.31
N ILE A 72 0.99 6.52 -6.42
CA ILE A 72 0.19 5.46 -5.79
C ILE A 72 0.33 5.52 -4.27
N LEU A 73 -0.78 5.70 -3.58
CA LEU A 73 -0.88 5.52 -2.14
C LEU A 73 -1.50 4.15 -1.86
N TYR A 74 -0.68 3.18 -1.39
CA TYR A 74 -1.14 1.84 -1.07
C TYR A 74 -1.36 1.71 0.43
N MET A 75 -2.62 1.80 0.87
CA MET A 75 -3.01 1.70 2.27
C MET A 75 -3.26 0.25 2.67
N THR A 76 -2.88 -0.11 3.89
CA THR A 76 -3.19 -1.42 4.49
C THR A 76 -3.78 -1.24 5.88
N ARG A 77 -4.68 -2.12 6.28
CA ARG A 77 -5.17 -2.19 7.66
C ARG A 77 -4.13 -2.85 8.56
N VAL A 78 -4.13 -2.49 9.82
CA VAL A 78 -3.40 -3.23 10.87
C VAL A 78 -4.22 -4.47 11.23
N GLN A 79 -3.62 -5.66 11.08
CA GLN A 79 -4.29 -6.94 11.26
C GLN A 79 -4.19 -7.41 12.72
N GLN A 80 -5.27 -7.28 13.49
CA GLN A 80 -5.33 -7.70 14.91
C GLN A 80 -4.88 -9.14 15.11
N GLU A 81 -5.28 -10.01 14.21
CA GLU A 81 -4.99 -11.45 14.24
C GLU A 81 -3.48 -11.80 14.16
N ARG A 82 -2.62 -10.81 13.92
CA ARG A 82 -1.16 -10.97 13.84
C ARG A 82 -0.42 -10.60 15.13
N PHE A 83 -1.12 -10.02 16.09
CA PHE A 83 -0.53 -9.60 17.35
C PHE A 83 -0.76 -10.68 18.42
N SER A 84 0.33 -11.11 19.08
CA SER A 84 0.25 -12.01 20.22
C SER A 84 -0.26 -11.30 21.47
N ASP A 85 0.07 -10.00 21.58
CA ASP A 85 -0.38 -9.14 22.68
C ASP A 85 -1.43 -8.14 22.18
N PRO A 86 -2.69 -8.18 22.68
CA PRO A 86 -3.72 -7.22 22.36
C PRO A 86 -3.35 -5.76 22.66
N MET A 87 -2.50 -5.52 23.67
CA MET A 87 -2.08 -4.17 24.03
C MET A 87 -1.13 -3.56 22.99
N GLU A 88 -0.33 -4.38 22.31
CA GLU A 88 0.50 -3.90 21.19
C GLU A 88 -0.36 -3.49 20.01
N TYR A 89 -1.41 -4.27 19.70
CA TYR A 89 -2.37 -3.90 18.66
C TYR A 89 -3.08 -2.57 18.97
N GLU A 90 -3.55 -2.38 20.22
CA GLU A 90 -4.23 -1.15 20.65
C GLU A 90 -3.39 0.11 20.40
N LYS A 91 -2.06 0.03 20.53
CA LYS A 91 -1.15 1.17 20.29
C LYS A 91 -1.06 1.58 18.82
N VAL A 92 -1.31 0.66 17.88
CA VAL A 92 -1.07 0.88 16.45
C VAL A 92 -2.32 0.79 15.57
N LYS A 93 -3.45 0.30 16.07
CA LYS A 93 -4.67 0.05 15.28
C LYS A 93 -5.22 1.28 14.56
N ASN A 94 -5.01 2.49 15.12
CA ASN A 94 -5.51 3.75 14.60
C ASN A 94 -4.38 4.75 14.27
N VAL A 95 -3.16 4.25 14.09
CA VAL A 95 -1.99 5.11 13.81
C VAL A 95 -2.18 5.93 12.54
N TYR A 96 -2.78 5.33 11.53
CA TYR A 96 -3.07 6.03 10.28
C TYR A 96 -4.56 6.03 9.99
N ARG A 97 -5.05 7.23 9.67
CA ARG A 97 -6.38 7.43 9.12
C ARG A 97 -6.29 8.48 8.02
N LEU A 98 -6.47 8.04 6.80
CA LEU A 98 -6.52 8.91 5.64
C LEU A 98 -7.90 9.58 5.56
N THR A 99 -7.92 10.90 5.39
CA THR A 99 -9.13 11.73 5.25
C THR A 99 -9.04 12.57 3.97
N ALA A 100 -10.15 13.07 3.46
CA ALA A 100 -10.18 13.81 2.20
C ALA A 100 -9.38 15.13 2.26
N ASP A 101 -9.35 15.81 3.41
CA ASP A 101 -8.59 17.04 3.61
C ASP A 101 -7.07 16.84 3.48
N MET A 102 -6.56 15.67 3.83
CA MET A 102 -5.14 15.32 3.63
C MET A 102 -4.73 15.24 2.16
N LEU A 103 -5.69 15.13 1.25
CA LEU A 103 -5.47 14.97 -0.19
C LEU A 103 -5.40 16.30 -0.96
N THR A 104 -5.50 17.44 -0.26
CA THR A 104 -5.60 18.78 -0.87
C THR A 104 -4.40 19.09 -1.80
N ASN A 105 -3.21 18.63 -1.43
CA ASN A 105 -1.98 18.84 -2.21
C ASN A 105 -1.54 17.59 -2.99
N ALA A 106 -2.39 16.56 -3.07
CA ALA A 106 -2.06 15.35 -3.79
C ALA A 106 -2.00 15.60 -5.30
N ARG A 107 -1.14 14.88 -6.01
CA ARG A 107 -1.06 14.96 -7.47
C ARG A 107 -2.40 14.59 -8.11
N PRO A 108 -2.86 15.31 -9.15
CA PRO A 108 -4.17 15.05 -9.77
C PRO A 108 -4.34 13.62 -10.30
N ASN A 109 -3.26 12.95 -10.67
CA ASN A 109 -3.26 11.58 -11.17
C ASN A 109 -3.05 10.51 -10.09
N MET A 110 -2.80 10.89 -8.83
CA MET A 110 -2.62 9.94 -7.73
C MET A 110 -3.81 8.98 -7.63
N LYS A 111 -3.52 7.73 -7.27
CA LYS A 111 -4.54 6.73 -6.96
C LYS A 111 -4.29 6.09 -5.60
N ILE A 112 -5.38 5.98 -4.84
CA ILE A 112 -5.38 5.29 -3.55
C ILE A 112 -5.82 3.85 -3.79
N LEU A 113 -4.97 2.92 -3.39
CA LEU A 113 -5.21 1.47 -3.47
C LEU A 113 -5.32 0.88 -2.07
N HIS A 114 -6.10 -0.19 -1.93
CA HIS A 114 -6.27 -0.93 -0.69
C HIS A 114 -6.67 -2.37 -0.99
N PRO A 115 -6.07 -3.38 -0.34
CA PRO A 115 -6.41 -4.79 -0.61
C PRO A 115 -7.81 -5.20 -0.14
N LEU A 116 -8.51 -4.34 0.62
CA LEU A 116 -9.81 -4.58 1.24
C LEU A 116 -9.88 -5.88 2.09
N PRO A 117 -10.80 -5.97 3.07
CA PRO A 117 -11.69 -4.88 3.52
C PRO A 117 -10.95 -3.81 4.33
N ARG A 118 -11.39 -2.56 4.22
CA ARG A 118 -10.95 -1.48 5.11
C ARG A 118 -11.82 -1.43 6.37
N ILE A 119 -11.29 -0.82 7.43
CA ILE A 119 -12.02 -0.57 8.69
C ILE A 119 -12.04 0.93 8.99
N THR A 120 -10.95 1.48 9.54
CA THR A 120 -10.86 2.88 9.97
C THR A 120 -9.74 3.65 9.28
N GLU A 121 -8.81 2.95 8.63
CA GLU A 121 -7.59 3.49 8.02
C GLU A 121 -7.83 4.39 6.80
N ILE A 122 -9.00 4.27 6.16
CA ILE A 122 -9.49 5.21 5.14
C ILE A 122 -10.89 5.66 5.55
N ALA A 123 -11.06 6.95 5.76
CA ALA A 123 -12.33 7.56 6.08
C ALA A 123 -13.30 7.53 4.87
N GLN A 124 -14.60 7.57 5.13
CA GLN A 124 -15.62 7.47 4.08
C GLN A 124 -15.64 8.67 3.13
N ASP A 125 -15.23 9.85 3.60
CA ASP A 125 -15.13 11.07 2.79
C ASP A 125 -14.13 10.94 1.63
N VAL A 126 -13.16 10.03 1.74
CA VAL A 126 -12.20 9.72 0.67
C VAL A 126 -12.89 9.05 -0.53
N ASP A 127 -13.99 8.31 -0.33
CA ASP A 127 -14.70 7.58 -1.38
C ASP A 127 -15.22 8.50 -2.50
N GLU A 128 -15.59 9.73 -2.13
CA GLU A 128 -16.10 10.75 -3.06
C GLU A 128 -15.00 11.51 -3.80
N THR A 129 -13.74 11.23 -3.50
CA THR A 129 -12.59 11.89 -4.15
C THR A 129 -12.21 11.19 -5.46
N PRO A 130 -11.61 11.91 -6.43
CA PRO A 130 -11.11 11.30 -7.67
C PRO A 130 -9.92 10.35 -7.46
N TYR A 131 -9.41 10.30 -6.25
CA TYR A 131 -8.25 9.48 -5.86
C TYR A 131 -8.63 8.07 -5.45
N ALA A 132 -9.87 7.83 -4.97
CA ALA A 132 -10.36 6.53 -4.52
C ALA A 132 -10.41 5.52 -5.67
N TYR A 133 -9.48 4.55 -5.68
CA TYR A 133 -9.40 3.55 -6.74
C TYR A 133 -9.52 2.10 -6.23
N TYR A 134 -9.60 1.90 -4.91
CA TYR A 134 -9.59 0.58 -4.28
C TYR A 134 -10.81 -0.29 -4.64
N PHE A 135 -11.98 0.28 -4.91
CA PHE A 135 -13.13 -0.50 -5.40
C PHE A 135 -12.92 -0.96 -6.84
N LYS A 136 -12.39 -0.07 -7.70
CA LYS A 136 -12.03 -0.44 -9.07
C LYS A 136 -10.88 -1.45 -9.12
N GLN A 137 -9.92 -1.32 -8.20
CA GLN A 137 -8.85 -2.30 -8.00
C GLN A 137 -9.43 -3.69 -7.68
N ALA A 138 -10.42 -3.78 -6.79
CA ALA A 138 -11.07 -5.06 -6.44
C ALA A 138 -11.78 -5.67 -7.65
N GLU A 139 -12.51 -4.88 -8.44
CA GLU A 139 -13.12 -5.30 -9.69
C GLU A 139 -12.09 -5.79 -10.71
N ASN A 140 -11.00 -5.02 -10.91
CA ASN A 140 -9.91 -5.40 -11.81
C ASN A 140 -9.25 -6.72 -11.38
N GLY A 141 -9.17 -6.98 -10.06
CA GLY A 141 -8.65 -8.22 -9.52
C GLY A 141 -9.44 -9.47 -9.97
N MET A 142 -10.74 -9.34 -10.21
CA MET A 142 -11.57 -10.41 -10.78
C MET A 142 -11.13 -10.72 -12.21
N TYR A 143 -11.06 -9.70 -13.07
CA TYR A 143 -10.66 -9.88 -14.47
C TYR A 143 -9.24 -10.44 -14.62
N VAL A 144 -8.29 -9.97 -13.80
CA VAL A 144 -6.93 -10.49 -13.81
C VAL A 144 -6.89 -11.98 -13.43
N ARG A 145 -7.66 -12.40 -12.41
CA ARG A 145 -7.76 -13.83 -12.04
C ARG A 145 -8.36 -14.67 -13.16
N MET A 146 -9.42 -14.18 -13.81
CA MET A 146 -10.02 -14.85 -14.97
C MET A 146 -9.00 -15.01 -16.11
N ALA A 147 -8.25 -13.95 -16.43
CA ALA A 147 -7.22 -14.00 -17.46
C ALA A 147 -6.10 -14.99 -17.13
N ILE A 148 -5.64 -15.05 -15.87
CA ILE A 148 -4.63 -16.02 -15.44
C ILE A 148 -5.13 -17.45 -15.59
N ILE A 149 -6.38 -17.74 -15.18
CA ILE A 149 -6.98 -19.08 -15.31
C ILE A 149 -7.09 -19.45 -16.79
N ALA A 150 -7.62 -18.56 -17.63
CA ALA A 150 -7.74 -18.79 -19.06
C ALA A 150 -6.38 -19.10 -19.71
N TYR A 151 -5.37 -18.30 -19.38
CA TYR A 151 -4.00 -18.50 -19.87
C TYR A 151 -3.43 -19.86 -19.47
N LEU A 152 -3.58 -20.28 -18.20
CA LEU A 152 -3.12 -21.58 -17.71
C LEU A 152 -3.84 -22.75 -18.36
N LEU A 153 -5.09 -22.57 -18.80
CA LEU A 153 -5.89 -23.56 -19.54
C LEU A 153 -5.62 -23.54 -21.06
N GLY A 154 -4.70 -22.69 -21.54
CA GLY A 154 -4.33 -22.60 -22.95
C GLY A 154 -5.25 -21.75 -23.82
N TYR A 155 -6.22 -21.03 -23.24
CA TYR A 155 -7.01 -20.03 -23.97
C TYR A 155 -6.15 -18.79 -24.23
N ARG A 156 -6.17 -18.30 -25.48
CA ARG A 156 -5.44 -17.11 -25.93
C ARG A 156 -6.41 -16.04 -26.41
#